data_3bf59349a1323b3845a2cc6145652c9e
#
_entry.id   3bf59349a1323b3845a2cc6145652c9e
#
_cell.length_a   1.000
_cell.length_b   1.000
_cell.length_c   1.000
_cell.angle_alpha   90.00
_cell.angle_beta   90.00
_cell.angle_gamma   90.00
#
_symmetry.space_group_name_H-M   'P 1'
#
loop_
_entity.id
_entity.type
_entity.pdbx_description
1 polymer ?
#
loop_
_entity_poly.entity_id
_entity_poly.type
_entity_poly.pdbx_seq_one_letter_code
_entity_poly.pdbx_strand_id
1 'polypeptide(L)'
;VARALRTVDRPTARRLAITVQRLAGTPPRSSPNAVLGVIRSIRCVQLDPIAVVARSPLLVLGSRVAGFDPKHLDRLLWRDHSVYEYWAHAASVVLTEDHPIHAWYMRQYLRDDGSAWNRRRLDWMAANAKLKRSVLAQVRRDGPVLARQISGGLTGESWRSSGWTNERNVDRMLGFLWASGRVMVAGREGIQKRWDLTERVLPADAPRERLSDLEVTRRAVDRSLRGLGVGTAKHIKSHFTRDRYPELNRVLAEFERAGRVERVVVEHDGAPMPGAWYAHGDDL
;
A
#
# COMPACT_ATOMS: atom_id res chain seq x y z
N VAL A 1 3.39 -16.14 -36.47
CA VAL A 1 4.06 -17.28 -35.84
C VAL A 1 3.99 -17.05 -34.33
N ALA A 2 3.31 -17.95 -33.57
CA ALA A 2 3.29 -17.87 -32.12
C ALA A 2 4.73 -18.11 -31.61
N ARG A 3 5.31 -17.11 -30.96
CA ARG A 3 6.63 -17.26 -30.32
C ARG A 3 6.52 -18.32 -29.23
N ALA A 4 7.43 -19.32 -29.21
CA ALA A 4 7.50 -20.28 -28.14
C ALA A 4 7.72 -19.55 -26.81
N LEU A 5 6.97 -19.93 -25.77
CA LEU A 5 7.12 -19.33 -24.45
C LEU A 5 8.50 -19.71 -23.88
N ARG A 6 9.17 -18.74 -23.28
CA ARG A 6 10.41 -18.98 -22.54
C ARG A 6 10.12 -19.86 -21.34
N THR A 7 10.92 -20.89 -21.16
CA THR A 7 10.89 -21.73 -19.97
C THR A 7 11.88 -21.23 -18.94
N VAL A 8 11.46 -21.16 -17.69
CA VAL A 8 12.24 -20.75 -16.53
C VAL A 8 12.10 -21.82 -15.45
N ASP A 9 13.19 -22.40 -15.00
CA ASP A 9 13.13 -23.37 -13.92
C ASP A 9 12.76 -22.71 -12.58
N ARG A 10 12.17 -23.45 -11.66
CA ARG A 10 11.77 -22.97 -10.33
C ARG A 10 12.94 -22.37 -9.54
N PRO A 11 14.18 -22.93 -9.52
CA PRO A 11 15.32 -22.29 -8.88
C PRO A 11 15.63 -20.89 -9.44
N THR A 12 15.58 -20.69 -10.74
CA THR A 12 15.78 -19.39 -11.39
C THR A 12 14.65 -18.42 -11.06
N ALA A 13 13.39 -18.84 -11.15
CA ALA A 13 12.24 -18.03 -10.74
C ALA A 13 12.35 -17.59 -9.27
N ARG A 14 12.79 -18.49 -8.38
CA ARG A 14 13.04 -18.19 -6.97
C ARG A 14 14.20 -17.20 -6.78
N ARG A 15 15.32 -17.38 -7.50
CA ARG A 15 16.44 -16.42 -7.44
C ARG A 15 16.02 -15.03 -7.89
N LEU A 16 15.27 -14.93 -8.98
CA LEU A 16 14.72 -13.65 -9.44
C LEU A 16 13.87 -12.98 -8.35
N ALA A 17 12.89 -13.70 -7.79
CA ALA A 17 12.05 -13.18 -6.72
C ALA A 17 12.86 -12.70 -5.49
N ILE A 18 13.87 -13.47 -5.07
CA ILE A 18 14.75 -13.10 -3.94
C ILE A 18 15.57 -11.85 -4.28
N THR A 19 16.04 -11.72 -5.51
CA THR A 19 16.87 -10.58 -5.97
C THR A 19 16.05 -9.30 -6.02
N VAL A 20 14.87 -9.30 -6.65
CA VAL A 20 14.01 -8.10 -6.74
C VAL A 20 13.49 -7.66 -5.36
N GLN A 21 13.35 -8.61 -4.44
CA GLN A 21 13.02 -8.36 -3.03
C GLN A 21 14.22 -7.86 -2.20
N ARG A 22 15.39 -7.65 -2.81
CA ARG A 22 16.62 -7.20 -2.13
C ARG A 22 17.06 -8.09 -0.96
N LEU A 23 16.82 -9.40 -1.09
CA LEU A 23 17.25 -10.42 -0.11
C LEU A 23 18.51 -11.17 -0.54
N ALA A 24 19.08 -10.84 -1.71
CA ALA A 24 20.34 -11.34 -2.22
C ALA A 24 21.26 -10.19 -2.67
N GLY A 25 22.54 -10.46 -2.76
CA GLY A 25 23.56 -9.48 -3.09
C GLY A 25 24.04 -8.66 -1.89
N THR A 26 24.90 -7.68 -2.15
CA THR A 26 25.43 -6.80 -1.10
C THR A 26 24.40 -5.76 -0.71
N PRO A 27 23.94 -5.73 0.55
CA PRO A 27 22.99 -4.72 1.00
C PRO A 27 23.65 -3.32 0.98
N PRO A 28 22.91 -2.27 0.56
CA PRO A 28 23.43 -0.91 0.56
C PRO A 28 23.68 -0.44 2.00
N ARG A 29 24.68 0.44 2.18
CA ARG A 29 24.92 1.11 3.47
C ARG A 29 23.72 1.99 3.85
N SER A 30 23.47 2.09 5.14
CA SER A 30 22.35 2.84 5.69
C SER A 30 22.38 4.32 5.31
N SER A 31 21.34 4.77 4.66
CA SER A 31 21.05 6.17 4.32
C SER A 31 19.58 6.32 3.98
N PRO A 32 18.99 7.54 4.02
CA PRO A 32 17.62 7.76 3.57
C PRO A 32 17.36 7.26 2.14
N ASN A 33 18.31 7.51 1.22
CA ASN A 33 18.20 7.07 -0.18
C ASN A 33 18.26 5.55 -0.32
N ALA A 34 19.09 4.86 0.46
CA ALA A 34 19.15 3.40 0.48
C ALA A 34 17.81 2.80 0.97
N VAL A 35 17.26 3.34 2.06
CA VAL A 35 15.95 2.93 2.60
C VAL A 35 14.84 3.17 1.57
N LEU A 36 14.79 4.35 0.96
CA LEU A 36 13.81 4.67 -0.08
C LEU A 36 13.97 3.75 -1.30
N GLY A 37 15.20 3.45 -1.71
CA GLY A 37 15.50 2.52 -2.81
C GLY A 37 14.99 1.10 -2.54
N VAL A 38 15.13 0.61 -1.29
CA VAL A 38 14.56 -0.68 -0.88
C VAL A 38 13.03 -0.63 -0.94
N ILE A 39 12.39 0.41 -0.39
CA ILE A 39 10.92 0.54 -0.43
C ILE A 39 10.43 0.62 -1.89
N ARG A 40 11.14 1.31 -2.78
CA ARG A 40 10.85 1.31 -4.22
C ARG A 40 10.94 -0.06 -4.88
N SER A 41 11.88 -0.90 -4.45
CA SER A 41 11.99 -2.26 -4.99
C SER A 41 10.83 -3.16 -4.54
N ILE A 42 10.47 -3.12 -3.25
CA ILE A 42 9.44 -3.99 -2.67
C ILE A 42 8.03 -3.38 -2.67
N ARG A 43 7.92 -2.08 -3.02
CA ARG A 43 6.70 -1.28 -3.25
C ARG A 43 5.91 -0.87 -2.01
N CYS A 44 5.86 -1.68 -0.99
CA CYS A 44 5.24 -1.34 0.29
C CYS A 44 5.88 -2.13 1.43
N VAL A 45 5.80 -1.57 2.63
CA VAL A 45 6.29 -2.23 3.86
C VAL A 45 5.16 -2.29 4.86
N GLN A 46 4.70 -3.50 5.18
CA GLN A 46 3.56 -3.71 6.07
C GLN A 46 3.82 -3.15 7.48
N LEU A 47 2.81 -2.48 8.02
CA LEU A 47 2.74 -2.00 9.40
C LEU A 47 2.02 -3.04 10.25
N ASP A 48 2.73 -4.05 10.72
CA ASP A 48 2.16 -5.02 11.65
C ASP A 48 2.14 -4.43 13.07
N PRO A 49 1.03 -4.49 13.81
CA PRO A 49 0.95 -4.05 15.19
C PRO A 49 1.74 -4.94 16.15
N ILE A 50 2.02 -6.19 15.77
CA ILE A 50 2.77 -7.14 16.60
C ILE A 50 4.25 -6.75 16.56
N ALA A 51 4.83 -6.53 17.73
CA ALA A 51 6.22 -6.12 17.92
C ALA A 51 6.90 -6.96 19.00
N VAL A 52 7.12 -8.25 18.71
CA VAL A 52 7.79 -9.17 19.67
C VAL A 52 9.26 -8.79 19.84
N VAL A 53 9.96 -8.54 18.75
CA VAL A 53 11.38 -8.12 18.73
C VAL A 53 11.48 -6.65 18.31
N ALA A 54 10.85 -6.30 17.19
CA ALA A 54 10.75 -4.95 16.65
C ALA A 54 9.52 -4.85 15.76
N ARG A 55 9.10 -3.63 15.40
CA ARG A 55 8.01 -3.43 14.43
C ARG A 55 8.43 -3.97 13.06
N SER A 56 7.49 -4.58 12.33
CA SER A 56 7.75 -5.23 11.03
C SER A 56 8.51 -4.36 10.02
N PRO A 57 8.26 -3.04 9.88
CA PRO A 57 9.06 -2.21 8.98
C PRO A 57 10.54 -2.18 9.32
N LEU A 58 10.89 -2.20 10.60
CA LEU A 58 12.29 -2.18 11.03
C LEU A 58 12.99 -3.50 10.70
N LEU A 59 12.31 -4.63 10.87
CA LEU A 59 12.83 -5.95 10.51
C LEU A 59 12.99 -6.11 8.99
N VAL A 60 11.98 -5.67 8.23
CA VAL A 60 12.00 -5.72 6.76
C VAL A 60 13.13 -4.87 6.18
N LEU A 61 13.33 -3.66 6.70
CA LEU A 61 14.39 -2.76 6.23
C LEU A 61 15.75 -3.19 6.76
N GLY A 62 15.83 -3.62 8.02
CA GLY A 62 17.06 -4.11 8.63
C GLY A 62 17.64 -5.36 7.95
N SER A 63 16.80 -6.21 7.34
CA SER A 63 17.27 -7.36 6.56
C SER A 63 17.77 -6.99 5.16
N ARG A 64 17.63 -5.73 4.72
CA ARG A 64 17.93 -5.27 3.35
C ARG A 64 18.90 -4.09 3.27
N VAL A 65 19.19 -3.46 4.40
CA VAL A 65 20.08 -2.28 4.49
C VAL A 65 21.12 -2.55 5.56
N ALA A 66 22.40 -2.56 5.18
CA ALA A 66 23.50 -2.80 6.11
C ALA A 66 23.61 -1.66 7.13
N GLY A 67 23.59 -2.00 8.44
CA GLY A 67 23.63 -1.02 9.51
C GLY A 67 22.41 -0.10 9.55
N PHE A 68 21.21 -0.61 9.23
CA PHE A 68 19.98 0.15 9.15
C PHE A 68 19.73 0.98 10.42
N ASP A 69 19.59 2.30 10.23
CA ASP A 69 19.17 3.24 11.27
C ASP A 69 17.69 3.61 11.07
N PRO A 70 16.81 3.30 12.05
CA PRO A 70 15.38 3.66 12.00
C PRO A 70 15.11 5.14 11.75
N LYS A 71 16.01 6.04 12.14
CA LYS A 71 15.88 7.49 11.89
C LYS A 71 15.78 7.83 10.40
N HIS A 72 16.31 7.00 9.52
CA HIS A 72 16.17 7.19 8.08
C HIS A 72 14.73 6.94 7.60
N LEU A 73 14.04 5.92 8.15
CA LEU A 73 12.62 5.72 7.87
C LEU A 73 11.78 6.85 8.46
N ASP A 74 12.05 7.27 9.70
CA ASP A 74 11.35 8.38 10.34
C ASP A 74 11.52 9.68 9.53
N ARG A 75 12.72 9.95 9.02
CA ARG A 75 12.97 11.09 8.14
C ARG A 75 12.11 11.03 6.87
N LEU A 76 12.08 9.88 6.18
CA LEU A 76 11.29 9.70 4.96
C LEU A 76 9.78 9.85 5.20
N LEU A 77 9.29 9.40 6.37
CA LEU A 77 7.88 9.47 6.77
C LEU A 77 7.46 10.87 7.22
N TRP A 78 8.25 11.50 8.10
CA TRP A 78 7.78 12.64 8.91
C TRP A 78 8.41 13.99 8.54
N ARG A 79 9.48 13.97 7.74
CA ARG A 79 10.16 15.19 7.30
C ARG A 79 10.12 15.35 5.78
N ASP A 80 10.63 14.34 5.05
CA ASP A 80 10.74 14.40 3.60
C ASP A 80 9.42 14.03 2.90
N HIS A 81 8.53 13.33 3.61
CA HIS A 81 7.26 12.79 3.11
C HIS A 81 7.39 12.05 1.77
N SER A 82 8.55 11.43 1.52
CA SER A 82 8.78 10.58 0.35
C SER A 82 7.98 9.27 0.42
N VAL A 83 7.57 8.90 1.63
CA VAL A 83 6.67 7.80 1.93
C VAL A 83 5.66 8.25 2.98
N TYR A 84 4.53 7.53 3.08
CA TYR A 84 3.50 7.78 4.09
C TYR A 84 2.80 6.49 4.49
N GLU A 85 2.04 6.51 5.60
CA GLU A 85 1.26 5.36 6.03
C GLU A 85 -0.09 5.34 5.32
N TYR A 86 -0.39 4.23 4.64
CA TYR A 86 -1.69 4.01 4.01
C TYR A 86 -1.97 2.51 3.81
N TRP A 87 -3.10 2.20 3.19
CA TRP A 87 -3.49 0.84 2.82
C TRP A 87 -2.87 0.45 1.47
N ALA A 88 -2.11 -0.64 1.49
CA ALA A 88 -1.74 -1.44 0.33
C ALA A 88 -2.51 -2.78 0.39
N HIS A 89 -1.83 -3.93 0.40
CA HIS A 89 -2.47 -5.22 0.73
C HIS A 89 -2.89 -5.28 2.22
N ALA A 90 -2.24 -4.54 3.07
CA ALA A 90 -2.52 -4.27 4.48
C ALA A 90 -2.15 -2.82 4.80
N ALA A 91 -2.33 -2.37 6.06
CA ALA A 91 -1.75 -1.10 6.49
C ALA A 91 -0.23 -1.14 6.28
N SER A 92 0.32 -0.16 5.57
CA SER A 92 1.70 -0.18 5.08
C SER A 92 2.31 1.22 5.02
N VAL A 93 3.64 1.28 5.01
CA VAL A 93 4.39 2.40 4.47
C VAL A 93 4.36 2.27 2.95
N VAL A 94 3.90 3.30 2.25
CA VAL A 94 3.76 3.36 0.80
C VAL A 94 4.49 4.57 0.24
N LEU A 95 4.83 4.52 -1.04
CA LEU A 95 5.57 5.59 -1.72
C LEU A 95 4.65 6.78 -2.07
N THR A 96 5.13 8.00 -1.86
CA THR A 96 4.43 9.21 -2.29
C THR A 96 4.33 9.31 -3.80
N GLU A 97 5.31 8.81 -4.54
CA GLU A 97 5.27 8.74 -6.00
C GLU A 97 4.15 7.83 -6.54
N ASP A 98 3.65 6.88 -5.74
CA ASP A 98 2.52 6.02 -6.07
C ASP A 98 1.17 6.57 -5.55
N HIS A 99 1.14 7.80 -5.01
CA HIS A 99 -0.08 8.44 -4.49
C HIS A 99 -1.27 8.40 -5.48
N PRO A 100 -1.13 8.64 -6.79
CA PRO A 100 -2.26 8.56 -7.72
C PRO A 100 -2.99 7.21 -7.70
N ILE A 101 -2.25 6.10 -7.51
CA ILE A 101 -2.82 4.77 -7.36
C ILE A 101 -3.66 4.72 -6.08
N HIS A 102 -3.08 5.12 -4.95
CA HIS A 102 -3.78 5.13 -3.66
C HIS A 102 -4.96 6.11 -3.64
N ALA A 103 -4.84 7.27 -4.28
CA ALA A 103 -5.92 8.25 -4.43
C ALA A 103 -7.12 7.69 -5.22
N TRP A 104 -6.88 6.79 -6.18
CA TRP A 104 -7.97 6.06 -6.83
C TRP A 104 -8.73 5.19 -5.83
N TYR A 105 -8.03 4.41 -4.98
CA TYR A 105 -8.66 3.59 -3.93
C TYR A 105 -9.38 4.42 -2.88
N MET A 106 -8.82 5.57 -2.49
CA MET A 106 -9.45 6.54 -1.58
C MET A 106 -10.82 6.99 -2.12
N ARG A 107 -10.92 7.24 -3.43
CA ARG A 107 -12.18 7.59 -4.08
C ARG A 107 -13.16 6.43 -4.15
N GLN A 108 -12.68 5.21 -4.46
CA GLN A 108 -13.53 4.01 -4.46
C GLN A 108 -14.08 3.71 -3.07
N TYR A 109 -13.31 3.99 -2.02
CA TYR A 109 -13.74 3.79 -0.65
C TYR A 109 -15.02 4.58 -0.28
N LEU A 110 -15.30 5.66 -0.97
CA LEU A 110 -16.51 6.48 -0.76
C LEU A 110 -17.71 6.03 -1.59
N ARG A 111 -17.55 5.03 -2.46
CA ARG A 111 -18.64 4.51 -3.31
C ARG A 111 -19.28 3.30 -2.64
N ASP A 112 -20.57 3.09 -2.94
CA ASP A 112 -21.22 1.84 -2.60
C ASP A 112 -20.75 0.75 -3.59
N ASP A 113 -20.13 -0.30 -3.06
CA ASP A 113 -19.68 -1.48 -3.82
C ASP A 113 -20.70 -2.63 -3.75
N GLY A 114 -21.88 -2.38 -3.15
CA GLY A 114 -22.94 -3.35 -2.98
C GLY A 114 -22.76 -4.30 -1.79
N SER A 115 -21.60 -4.30 -1.11
CA SER A 115 -21.38 -5.16 0.06
C SER A 115 -22.12 -4.65 1.30
N ALA A 116 -22.57 -5.56 2.16
CA ALA A 116 -23.24 -5.22 3.41
C ALA A 116 -22.34 -4.40 4.34
N TRP A 117 -21.02 -4.69 4.37
CA TRP A 117 -20.06 -3.94 5.15
C TRP A 117 -19.91 -2.50 4.66
N ASN A 118 -19.84 -2.31 3.35
CA ASN A 118 -19.71 -1.00 2.73
C ASN A 118 -20.95 -0.13 2.98
N ARG A 119 -22.14 -0.66 2.75
CA ARG A 119 -23.42 0.03 3.06
C ARG A 119 -23.47 0.46 4.51
N ARG A 120 -23.25 -0.49 5.44
CA ARG A 120 -23.20 -0.19 6.88
C ARG A 120 -22.24 0.94 7.24
N ARG A 121 -21.07 0.96 6.62
CA ARG A 121 -20.05 2.02 6.83
C ARG A 121 -20.57 3.38 6.32
N LEU A 122 -21.11 3.41 5.12
CA LEU A 122 -21.65 4.64 4.53
C LEU A 122 -22.83 5.19 5.34
N ASP A 123 -23.75 4.33 5.77
CA ASP A 123 -24.88 4.69 6.63
C ASP A 123 -24.40 5.26 7.96
N TRP A 124 -23.46 4.59 8.61
CA TRP A 124 -22.89 5.08 9.86
C TRP A 124 -22.19 6.44 9.69
N MET A 125 -21.44 6.64 8.60
CA MET A 125 -20.80 7.93 8.31
C MET A 125 -21.84 9.03 8.05
N ALA A 126 -22.95 8.71 7.42
CA ALA A 126 -24.06 9.63 7.19
C ALA A 126 -24.76 10.00 8.50
N ALA A 127 -25.12 9.00 9.33
CA ALA A 127 -25.71 9.20 10.65
C ALA A 127 -24.80 10.02 11.58
N ASN A 128 -23.47 9.88 11.45
CA ASN A 128 -22.47 10.61 12.21
C ASN A 128 -21.89 11.84 11.46
N ALA A 129 -22.64 12.48 10.58
CA ALA A 129 -22.17 13.62 9.79
C ALA A 129 -21.73 14.83 10.65
N LYS A 130 -22.35 15.06 11.81
CA LYS A 130 -21.94 16.09 12.77
C LYS A 130 -20.56 15.80 13.36
N LEU A 131 -20.34 14.54 13.79
CA LEU A 131 -19.03 14.09 14.28
C LEU A 131 -17.95 14.25 13.20
N LYS A 132 -18.22 13.82 11.97
CA LYS A 132 -17.30 14.00 10.84
C LYS A 132 -16.88 15.46 10.65
N ARG A 133 -17.82 16.39 10.67
CA ARG A 133 -17.52 17.83 10.55
C ARG A 133 -16.68 18.33 11.72
N SER A 134 -17.05 17.95 12.94
CA SER A 134 -16.31 18.33 14.17
C SER A 134 -14.87 17.81 14.14
N VAL A 135 -14.66 16.53 13.82
CA VAL A 135 -13.31 15.94 13.72
C VAL A 135 -12.48 16.68 12.67
N LEU A 136 -13.01 16.91 11.47
CA LEU A 136 -12.29 17.64 10.42
C LEU A 136 -11.99 19.10 10.79
N ALA A 137 -12.91 19.77 11.48
CA ALA A 137 -12.70 21.14 11.95
C ALA A 137 -11.58 21.21 13.00
N GLN A 138 -11.55 20.26 13.94
CA GLN A 138 -10.50 20.19 14.95
C GLN A 138 -9.14 19.85 14.34
N VAL A 139 -9.07 18.85 13.44
CA VAL A 139 -7.83 18.52 12.70
C VAL A 139 -7.34 19.74 11.89
N ARG A 140 -8.25 20.49 11.25
CA ARG A 140 -7.88 21.70 10.50
C ARG A 140 -7.32 22.80 11.40
N ARG A 141 -7.90 23.01 12.58
CA ARG A 141 -7.49 24.06 13.51
C ARG A 141 -6.21 23.71 14.26
N ASP A 142 -6.11 22.47 14.78
CA ASP A 142 -5.14 22.07 15.80
C ASP A 142 -4.13 21.02 15.31
N GLY A 143 -4.29 20.49 14.05
CA GLY A 143 -3.45 19.41 13.55
C GLY A 143 -1.95 19.78 13.42
N PRO A 144 -1.06 18.78 13.58
CA PRO A 144 -1.37 17.36 13.78
C PRO A 144 -1.76 17.00 15.22
N VAL A 145 -2.88 16.28 15.37
CA VAL A 145 -3.50 15.94 16.68
C VAL A 145 -3.62 14.44 16.91
N LEU A 146 -3.61 14.03 18.17
CA LEU A 146 -3.94 12.67 18.58
C LEU A 146 -5.46 12.49 18.68
N ALA A 147 -5.96 11.27 18.41
CA ALA A 147 -7.39 10.99 18.53
C ALA A 147 -7.96 11.33 19.93
N ARG A 148 -7.17 11.13 21.00
CA ARG A 148 -7.57 11.44 22.37
C ARG A 148 -7.76 12.94 22.63
N GLN A 149 -7.15 13.82 21.84
CA GLN A 149 -7.26 15.26 21.95
C GLN A 149 -8.50 15.82 21.24
N ILE A 150 -9.13 15.02 20.37
CA ILE A 150 -10.35 15.42 19.67
C ILE A 150 -11.55 15.23 20.60
N SER A 151 -12.22 16.34 20.88
CA SER A 151 -13.43 16.40 21.70
C SER A 151 -14.70 16.12 20.88
N GLY A 152 -15.80 15.71 21.56
CA GLY A 152 -17.12 15.59 20.92
C GLY A 152 -17.52 14.20 20.41
N GLY A 153 -16.76 13.14 20.79
CA GLY A 153 -17.01 11.77 20.34
C GLY A 153 -18.20 11.04 20.95
N LEU A 154 -19.00 11.71 21.81
CA LEU A 154 -20.11 11.08 22.55
C LEU A 154 -21.49 11.28 21.90
N THR A 155 -21.61 12.05 20.83
CA THR A 155 -22.90 12.33 20.18
C THR A 155 -22.96 11.65 18.84
N GLY A 156 -23.75 10.61 18.72
CA GLY A 156 -23.99 9.88 17.48
C GLY A 156 -24.18 8.38 17.70
N GLU A 157 -24.50 7.67 16.63
CA GLU A 157 -24.63 6.22 16.67
C GLU A 157 -23.26 5.57 16.93
N SER A 158 -23.22 4.63 17.89
CA SER A 158 -22.02 3.86 18.17
C SER A 158 -21.74 2.87 17.04
N TRP A 159 -20.48 2.76 16.63
CA TRP A 159 -20.06 1.67 15.76
C TRP A 159 -20.03 0.37 16.55
N ARG A 160 -20.95 -0.54 16.28
CA ARG A 160 -20.93 -1.88 16.86
C ARG A 160 -19.90 -2.72 16.09
N SER A 161 -18.78 -3.01 16.70
CA SER A 161 -17.79 -3.95 16.18
C SER A 161 -18.18 -5.37 16.57
N SER A 162 -18.05 -6.33 15.67
CA SER A 162 -18.08 -7.76 16.00
C SER A 162 -16.70 -8.26 16.49
N GLY A 163 -15.72 -7.37 16.67
CA GLY A 163 -14.35 -7.66 17.05
C GLY A 163 -13.97 -7.10 18.44
N TRP A 164 -12.75 -7.34 18.83
CA TRP A 164 -12.15 -7.06 20.15
C TRP A 164 -11.96 -5.56 20.48
N THR A 165 -12.34 -4.63 19.62
CA THR A 165 -12.07 -3.20 19.81
C THR A 165 -13.37 -2.43 20.07
N ASN A 166 -13.56 -1.95 21.28
CA ASN A 166 -14.49 -0.86 21.64
C ASN A 166 -13.83 0.49 21.28
N GLU A 167 -13.53 0.71 20.00
CA GLU A 167 -12.99 1.99 19.54
C GLU A 167 -14.02 3.11 19.77
N ARG A 168 -13.55 4.24 20.27
CA ARG A 168 -14.37 5.44 20.33
C ARG A 168 -14.80 5.86 18.93
N ASN A 169 -15.97 6.46 18.80
CA ASN A 169 -16.48 6.93 17.51
C ASN A 169 -15.49 7.87 16.78
N VAL A 170 -14.68 8.64 17.53
CA VAL A 170 -13.61 9.49 16.96
C VAL A 170 -12.53 8.65 16.27
N ASP A 171 -12.04 7.60 16.90
CA ASP A 171 -11.01 6.73 16.33
C ASP A 171 -11.52 6.03 15.06
N ARG A 172 -12.77 5.58 15.10
CA ARG A 172 -13.46 4.98 13.95
C ARG A 172 -13.63 5.99 12.80
N MET A 173 -14.07 7.20 13.11
CA MET A 173 -14.22 8.27 12.12
C MET A 173 -12.88 8.64 11.50
N LEU A 174 -11.82 8.80 12.29
CA LEU A 174 -10.47 9.04 11.77
C LEU A 174 -9.99 7.92 10.85
N GLY A 175 -10.27 6.66 11.19
CA GLY A 175 -9.97 5.51 10.34
C GLY A 175 -10.68 5.58 8.98
N PHE A 176 -11.95 5.98 8.94
CA PHE A 176 -12.69 6.16 7.70
C PHE A 176 -12.25 7.38 6.90
N LEU A 177 -11.91 8.48 7.58
CA LEU A 177 -11.36 9.68 6.94
C LEU A 177 -9.97 9.41 6.35
N TRP A 178 -9.14 8.62 7.03
CA TRP A 178 -7.86 8.15 6.51
C TRP A 178 -8.02 7.26 5.28
N ALA A 179 -8.87 6.24 5.36
CA ALA A 179 -9.14 5.36 4.22
C ALA A 179 -9.71 6.10 2.99
N SER A 180 -10.45 7.20 3.21
CA SER A 180 -10.98 8.07 2.15
C SER A 180 -10.04 9.22 1.75
N GLY A 181 -8.83 9.28 2.31
CA GLY A 181 -7.82 10.28 1.96
C GLY A 181 -8.13 11.71 2.41
N ARG A 182 -8.97 11.89 3.43
CA ARG A 182 -9.28 13.23 3.99
C ARG A 182 -8.27 13.65 5.05
N VAL A 183 -7.75 12.69 5.79
CA VAL A 183 -6.67 12.87 6.76
C VAL A 183 -5.57 11.84 6.51
N MET A 184 -4.37 12.16 6.95
CA MET A 184 -3.20 11.29 6.93
C MET A 184 -2.54 11.22 8.30
N VAL A 185 -1.70 10.20 8.48
CA VAL A 185 -0.81 10.12 9.64
C VAL A 185 0.36 11.06 9.40
N ALA A 186 0.47 12.10 10.21
CA ALA A 186 1.53 13.12 10.14
C ALA A 186 2.66 12.87 11.15
N GLY A 187 2.52 11.82 11.98
CA GLY A 187 3.51 11.47 12.99
C GLY A 187 2.95 10.44 13.96
N ARG A 188 3.77 10.05 14.92
CA ARG A 188 3.39 9.13 15.99
C ARG A 188 3.90 9.59 17.36
N GLU A 189 3.12 9.25 18.39
CA GLU A 189 3.51 9.32 19.79
C GLU A 189 3.40 7.91 20.37
N GLY A 190 4.51 7.21 20.45
CA GLY A 190 4.52 5.77 20.69
C GLY A 190 3.80 5.01 19.56
N ILE A 191 2.72 4.30 19.93
CA ILE A 191 1.87 3.59 18.96
C ILE A 191 0.74 4.48 18.41
N GLN A 192 0.45 5.61 19.05
CA GLN A 192 -0.66 6.49 18.68
C GLN A 192 -0.33 7.31 17.44
N LYS A 193 -1.29 7.43 16.54
CA LYS A 193 -1.18 8.23 15.31
C LYS A 193 -1.52 9.69 15.60
N ARG A 194 -0.69 10.59 15.07
CA ARG A 194 -1.01 12.03 14.96
C ARG A 194 -1.61 12.27 13.58
N TRP A 195 -2.77 12.88 13.57
CA TRP A 195 -3.58 13.07 12.37
C TRP A 195 -3.54 14.52 11.88
N ASP A 196 -3.33 14.71 10.59
CA ASP A 196 -3.49 16.01 9.94
C ASP A 196 -4.22 15.87 8.59
N LEU A 197 -4.58 17.01 8.01
CA LEU A 197 -5.20 17.05 6.70
C LEU A 197 -4.24 16.52 5.63
N THR A 198 -4.77 15.78 4.67
CA THR A 198 -3.97 15.21 3.57
C THR A 198 -3.20 16.28 2.80
N GLU A 199 -3.81 17.44 2.55
CA GLU A 199 -3.19 18.58 1.86
C GLU A 199 -2.01 19.22 2.60
N ARG A 200 -1.87 18.97 3.90
CA ARG A 200 -0.74 19.44 4.71
C ARG A 200 0.39 18.44 4.80
N VAL A 201 0.04 17.15 4.76
CA VAL A 201 1.02 16.05 4.89
C VAL A 201 1.67 15.74 3.55
N LEU A 202 0.89 15.70 2.46
CA LEU A 202 1.45 15.44 1.13
C LEU A 202 2.26 16.64 0.63
N PRO A 203 3.51 16.44 0.15
CA PRO A 203 4.30 17.48 -0.48
C PRO A 203 3.56 18.15 -1.64
N ALA A 204 3.89 19.41 -1.89
CA ALA A 204 3.26 20.19 -2.97
C ALA A 204 3.50 19.59 -4.36
N ASP A 205 4.66 18.96 -4.56
CA ASP A 205 5.11 18.26 -5.78
C ASP A 205 4.68 16.80 -5.85
N ALA A 206 3.96 16.28 -4.84
CA ALA A 206 3.42 14.92 -4.89
C ALA A 206 2.50 14.75 -6.11
N PRO A 207 2.62 13.63 -6.87
CA PRO A 207 1.75 13.38 -8.01
C PRO A 207 0.27 13.33 -7.59
N ARG A 208 -0.61 14.00 -8.35
CA ARG A 208 -2.05 14.14 -8.01
C ARG A 208 -2.97 13.82 -9.18
N GLU A 209 -2.47 13.13 -10.21
CA GLU A 209 -3.26 12.78 -11.38
C GLU A 209 -4.45 11.92 -11.00
N ARG A 210 -5.57 12.17 -11.65
CA ARG A 210 -6.78 11.36 -11.48
C ARG A 210 -6.77 10.20 -12.46
N LEU A 211 -6.37 9.03 -11.98
CA LEU A 211 -6.32 7.83 -12.78
C LEU A 211 -7.71 7.26 -13.07
N SER A 212 -7.89 6.72 -14.28
CA SER A 212 -9.01 5.83 -14.65
C SER A 212 -8.78 4.42 -14.08
N ASP A 213 -9.80 3.57 -14.14
CA ASP A 213 -9.75 2.17 -13.70
C ASP A 213 -8.66 1.38 -14.47
N LEU A 214 -8.54 1.65 -15.77
CA LEU A 214 -7.54 0.99 -16.60
C LEU A 214 -6.12 1.47 -16.26
N GLU A 215 -5.93 2.77 -16.06
CA GLU A 215 -4.62 3.35 -15.77
C GLU A 215 -4.12 2.97 -14.37
N VAL A 216 -5.01 2.94 -13.36
CA VAL A 216 -4.60 2.47 -12.03
C VAL A 216 -4.15 1.03 -12.07
N THR A 217 -4.83 0.17 -12.85
CA THR A 217 -4.43 -1.23 -13.00
C THR A 217 -3.11 -1.37 -13.75
N ARG A 218 -2.88 -0.61 -14.84
CA ARG A 218 -1.58 -0.60 -15.53
C ARG A 218 -0.43 -0.28 -14.59
N ARG A 219 -0.56 0.80 -13.81
CA ARG A 219 0.48 1.20 -12.86
C ARG A 219 0.65 0.16 -11.74
N ALA A 220 -0.44 -0.35 -11.17
CA ALA A 220 -0.38 -1.33 -10.10
C ALA A 220 0.20 -2.68 -10.55
N VAL A 221 -0.10 -3.14 -11.78
CA VAL A 221 0.49 -4.36 -12.37
C VAL A 221 1.99 -4.19 -12.58
N ASP A 222 2.43 -3.07 -13.17
CA ASP A 222 3.85 -2.75 -13.35
C ASP A 222 4.59 -2.78 -12.00
N ARG A 223 4.04 -2.10 -10.97
CA ARG A 223 4.61 -2.11 -9.61
C ARG A 223 4.68 -3.50 -9.01
N SER A 224 3.62 -4.29 -9.17
CA SER A 224 3.55 -5.64 -8.62
C SER A 224 4.55 -6.58 -9.29
N LEU A 225 4.66 -6.58 -10.61
CA LEU A 225 5.61 -7.44 -11.32
C LEU A 225 7.06 -7.08 -11.00
N ARG A 226 7.41 -5.78 -10.98
CA ARG A 226 8.76 -5.35 -10.56
C ARG A 226 9.10 -5.76 -9.13
N GLY A 227 8.13 -5.79 -8.22
CA GLY A 227 8.34 -6.25 -6.84
C GLY A 227 8.33 -7.78 -6.67
N LEU A 228 7.69 -8.52 -7.59
CA LEU A 228 7.61 -9.99 -7.56
C LEU A 228 8.72 -10.66 -8.39
N GLY A 229 9.23 -9.99 -9.44
CA GLY A 229 10.09 -10.53 -10.47
C GLY A 229 9.32 -11.44 -11.45
N VAL A 230 8.73 -12.50 -10.94
CA VAL A 230 7.88 -13.41 -11.69
C VAL A 230 6.65 -13.80 -10.88
N GLY A 231 5.48 -13.85 -11.52
CA GLY A 231 4.25 -14.16 -10.81
C GLY A 231 3.05 -14.44 -11.70
N THR A 232 2.04 -15.08 -11.15
CA THR A 232 0.72 -15.28 -11.78
C THR A 232 -0.19 -14.09 -11.49
N ALA A 233 -1.32 -14.00 -12.21
CA ALA A 233 -2.37 -13.03 -11.91
C ALA A 233 -2.81 -13.06 -10.43
N LYS A 234 -2.81 -14.24 -9.79
CA LYS A 234 -3.10 -14.40 -8.36
C LYS A 234 -2.04 -13.73 -7.48
N HIS A 235 -0.75 -13.92 -7.81
CA HIS A 235 0.33 -13.27 -7.08
C HIS A 235 0.26 -11.74 -7.21
N ILE A 236 0.01 -11.22 -8.42
CA ILE A 236 -0.18 -9.79 -8.68
C ILE A 236 -1.31 -9.24 -7.82
N LYS A 237 -2.49 -9.89 -7.81
CA LYS A 237 -3.64 -9.48 -7.00
C LYS A 237 -3.34 -9.43 -5.51
N SER A 238 -2.52 -10.36 -5.00
CA SER A 238 -2.20 -10.43 -3.57
C SER A 238 -1.10 -9.47 -3.14
N HIS A 239 -0.26 -9.00 -4.06
CA HIS A 239 0.96 -8.28 -3.73
C HIS A 239 0.71 -6.84 -3.25
N PHE A 240 0.27 -5.95 -4.14
CA PHE A 240 0.34 -4.50 -3.88
C PHE A 240 -0.97 -3.93 -3.35
N THR A 241 -2.09 -4.19 -4.00
CA THR A 241 -3.37 -3.56 -3.71
C THR A 241 -4.49 -4.54 -3.39
N ARG A 242 -4.15 -5.77 -3.07
CA ARG A 242 -5.03 -6.86 -2.64
C ARG A 242 -6.38 -6.87 -3.36
N ASP A 243 -6.48 -7.67 -4.43
CA ASP A 243 -7.69 -7.90 -5.25
C ASP A 243 -8.29 -6.68 -5.97
N ARG A 244 -7.70 -5.49 -5.85
CA ARG A 244 -8.20 -4.25 -6.46
C ARG A 244 -7.49 -3.96 -7.77
N TYR A 245 -7.76 -4.76 -8.79
CA TYR A 245 -7.19 -4.62 -10.13
C TYR A 245 -8.31 -4.72 -11.17
N PRO A 246 -9.11 -3.64 -11.37
CA PRO A 246 -10.10 -3.64 -12.43
C PRO A 246 -9.44 -3.94 -13.78
N GLU A 247 -10.10 -4.74 -14.63
CA GLU A 247 -9.59 -5.08 -15.97
C GLU A 247 -8.21 -5.79 -16.00
N LEU A 248 -7.79 -6.49 -14.92
CA LEU A 248 -6.44 -7.08 -14.82
C LEU A 248 -6.05 -7.91 -16.05
N ASN A 249 -6.91 -8.80 -16.51
CA ASN A 249 -6.60 -9.69 -17.65
C ASN A 249 -6.41 -8.89 -18.94
N ARG A 250 -7.17 -7.80 -19.13
CA ARG A 250 -7.00 -6.88 -20.25
C ARG A 250 -5.64 -6.19 -20.21
N VAL A 251 -5.25 -5.70 -19.03
CA VAL A 251 -3.94 -5.04 -18.86
C VAL A 251 -2.78 -6.01 -19.07
N LEU A 252 -2.88 -7.24 -18.57
CA LEU A 252 -1.85 -8.27 -18.81
C LEU A 252 -1.70 -8.58 -20.30
N ALA A 253 -2.81 -8.76 -21.04
CA ALA A 253 -2.78 -8.99 -22.46
C ALA A 253 -2.24 -7.76 -23.26
N GLU A 254 -2.52 -6.55 -22.79
CA GLU A 254 -1.97 -5.33 -23.36
C GLU A 254 -0.46 -5.25 -23.15
N PHE A 255 0.02 -5.52 -21.94
CA PHE A 255 1.45 -5.50 -21.59
C PHE A 255 2.24 -6.59 -22.34
N GLU A 256 1.66 -7.78 -22.49
CA GLU A 256 2.25 -8.87 -23.27
C GLU A 256 2.41 -8.47 -24.76
N ARG A 257 1.37 -7.91 -25.38
CA ARG A 257 1.43 -7.40 -26.75
C ARG A 257 2.43 -6.26 -26.95
N ALA A 258 2.59 -5.41 -25.94
CA ALA A 258 3.53 -4.30 -25.95
C ALA A 258 4.97 -4.71 -25.58
N GLY A 259 5.23 -5.97 -25.26
CA GLY A 259 6.54 -6.46 -24.82
C GLY A 259 6.97 -5.97 -23.42
N ARG A 260 6.06 -5.35 -22.66
CA ARG A 260 6.35 -4.88 -21.30
C ARG A 260 6.41 -6.02 -20.28
N VAL A 261 5.66 -7.07 -20.53
CA VAL A 261 5.74 -8.33 -19.79
C VAL A 261 5.90 -9.48 -20.77
N GLU A 262 6.61 -10.50 -20.36
CA GLU A 262 6.74 -11.75 -21.09
C GLU A 262 5.99 -12.84 -20.33
N ARG A 263 5.16 -13.59 -21.08
CA ARG A 263 4.55 -14.80 -20.55
C ARG A 263 5.58 -15.91 -20.57
N VAL A 264 5.76 -16.59 -19.42
CA VAL A 264 6.75 -17.63 -19.23
C VAL A 264 6.13 -18.93 -18.74
N VAL A 265 6.80 -20.04 -18.98
CA VAL A 265 6.48 -21.34 -18.36
C VAL A 265 7.46 -21.51 -17.20
N VAL A 266 6.94 -21.63 -15.97
CA VAL A 266 7.78 -21.99 -14.82
C VAL A 266 7.71 -23.51 -14.64
N GLU A 267 8.86 -24.18 -14.62
CA GLU A 267 8.95 -25.64 -14.47
C GLU A 267 9.52 -26.05 -13.11
N HIS A 268 8.99 -27.14 -12.59
CA HIS A 268 9.49 -27.82 -11.40
C HIS A 268 9.58 -29.31 -11.67
N ASP A 269 10.78 -29.87 -11.52
CA ASP A 269 11.07 -31.29 -11.76
C ASP A 269 10.61 -31.78 -13.16
N GLY A 270 10.87 -30.93 -14.18
CA GLY A 270 10.53 -31.22 -15.57
C GLY A 270 9.04 -31.08 -15.94
N ALA A 271 8.20 -30.62 -15.02
CA ALA A 271 6.78 -30.39 -15.28
C ALA A 271 6.40 -28.89 -15.14
N PRO A 272 5.55 -28.35 -16.04
CA PRO A 272 5.06 -27.00 -15.93
C PRO A 272 4.26 -26.77 -14.64
N MET A 273 4.58 -25.71 -13.91
CA MET A 273 3.78 -25.25 -12.78
C MET A 273 2.45 -24.66 -13.26
N PRO A 274 1.34 -24.87 -12.53
CA PRO A 274 0.03 -24.43 -12.95
C PRO A 274 -0.08 -22.89 -13.03
N GLY A 275 -0.92 -22.42 -13.97
CA GLY A 275 -1.24 -21.01 -14.19
C GLY A 275 -0.39 -20.33 -15.27
N ALA A 276 -0.85 -19.17 -15.71
CA ALA A 276 -0.07 -18.27 -16.58
C ALA A 276 0.88 -17.45 -15.71
N TRP A 277 2.17 -17.58 -15.96
CA TRP A 277 3.21 -16.84 -15.28
C TRP A 277 3.68 -15.66 -16.14
N TYR A 278 3.98 -14.55 -15.51
CA TYR A 278 4.41 -13.31 -16.14
C TYR A 278 5.67 -12.82 -15.44
N ALA A 279 6.62 -12.33 -16.23
CA ALA A 279 7.79 -11.62 -15.74
C ALA A 279 7.84 -10.23 -16.40
N HIS A 280 8.49 -9.25 -15.74
CA HIS A 280 8.70 -7.96 -16.37
C HIS A 280 9.73 -8.09 -17.49
N GLY A 281 9.51 -7.39 -18.62
CA GLY A 281 10.39 -7.50 -19.79
C GLY A 281 11.85 -7.11 -19.49
N ASP A 282 12.06 -6.19 -18.54
CA ASP A 282 13.40 -5.76 -18.12
C ASP A 282 14.15 -6.80 -17.26
N ASP A 283 13.47 -7.85 -16.78
CA ASP A 283 14.02 -8.83 -15.83
C ASP A 283 14.42 -10.16 -16.51
N LEU A 284 14.19 -10.29 -17.83
CA LEU A 284 14.44 -11.48 -18.65
C LEU A 284 15.46 -11.22 -19.76
#